data_a9f630dc4c53108b2723f7f717a81bb1
#
_entry.id   a9f630dc4c53108b2723f7f717a81bb1
#
_cell.length_a   1.000
_cell.length_b   1.000
_cell.length_c   1.000
_cell.angle_alpha   90.00
_cell.angle_beta   90.00
_cell.angle_gamma   90.00
#
_symmetry.space_group_name_H-M   'P 1'
#
loop_
_entity.id
_entity.type
_entity.pdbx_description
1 polymer ?
#
loop_
_entity_poly.entity_id
_entity_poly.type
_entity_poly.pdbx_seq_one_letter_code
_entity_poly.pdbx_strand_id
1 'polypeptide(L)'
;ENAEKNHVEIGRGLCGDALRDPKLVEDIGGGCPNGKKFKAAQTGGPSGGCIPAALMDTPIDYDNLTAIGCMMGSGGLIVMDEDDCMVDIAKFFLNFTVDESCGKCTPCRVGTKRLLEMLEKITSGNATLRDLDKLEELCHYIKANSLCGLGQTAPNPVLATLKFFRNEY
;
A
#
# COMPACT_ATOMS: atom_id res chain seq x y z
N GLU A 1 4.31 14.66 -2.25
CA GLU A 1 3.33 15.78 -2.44
C GLU A 1 1.96 15.30 -2.92
N ASN A 2 1.85 14.25 -3.77
CA ASN A 2 0.55 13.77 -4.26
C ASN A 2 -0.20 12.90 -3.24
N ALA A 3 0.49 12.10 -2.44
CA ALA A 3 -0.13 11.23 -1.44
C ALA A 3 -0.84 12.00 -0.30
N GLU A 4 -0.41 13.22 -0.01
CA GLU A 4 -1.04 14.08 1.01
C GLU A 4 -2.33 14.74 0.53
N LYS A 5 -2.54 14.86 -0.79
CA LYS A 5 -3.69 15.59 -1.36
C LYS A 5 -4.96 14.76 -1.47
N ASN A 6 -4.85 13.43 -1.45
CA ASN A 6 -5.95 12.50 -1.72
C ASN A 6 -6.40 11.70 -0.49
N HIS A 7 -6.08 12.18 0.73
CA HIS A 7 -6.46 11.50 1.96
C HIS A 7 -7.94 11.74 2.28
N VAL A 8 -8.76 10.69 2.14
CA VAL A 8 -10.15 10.67 2.60
C VAL A 8 -10.23 9.84 3.87
N GLU A 9 -10.51 10.47 5.02
CA GLU A 9 -10.81 9.76 6.26
C GLU A 9 -12.26 9.26 6.23
N ILE A 10 -12.43 7.95 6.12
CA ILE A 10 -13.75 7.33 6.26
C ILE A 10 -14.00 7.06 7.73
N GLY A 11 -14.94 7.78 8.31
CA GLY A 11 -15.30 7.64 9.71
C GLY A 11 -15.77 6.23 10.07
N ARG A 12 -15.58 5.81 11.33
CA ARG A 12 -15.88 4.47 11.89
C ARG A 12 -17.34 3.98 11.74
N GLY A 13 -18.24 4.77 11.20
CA GLY A 13 -19.65 4.45 11.07
C GLY A 13 -20.05 3.71 9.79
N LEU A 14 -19.12 3.49 8.85
CA LEU A 14 -19.39 2.91 7.54
C LEU A 14 -18.88 1.45 7.41
N CYS A 15 -18.57 0.79 8.52
CA CYS A 15 -18.24 -0.63 8.54
C CYS A 15 -19.54 -1.45 8.33
N GLY A 16 -19.67 -2.10 7.20
CA GLY A 16 -20.83 -2.89 6.84
C GLY A 16 -21.18 -2.78 5.36
N ASP A 17 -22.35 -3.20 4.97
CA ASP A 17 -22.80 -3.39 3.58
C ASP A 17 -22.69 -2.19 2.60
N ALA A 18 -22.36 -1.01 3.09
CA ALA A 18 -22.37 0.24 2.31
C ALA A 18 -21.15 0.46 1.39
N LEU A 19 -20.13 -0.39 1.44
CA LEU A 19 -18.84 -0.15 0.76
C LEU A 19 -18.59 -1.07 -0.45
N ARG A 20 -19.64 -1.66 -0.97
CA ARG A 20 -19.57 -2.52 -2.17
C ARG A 20 -19.46 -1.75 -3.48
N ASP A 21 -19.24 -0.42 -3.44
CA ASP A 21 -19.49 0.32 -4.66
C ASP A 21 -18.42 1.39 -4.93
N PRO A 22 -18.10 1.65 -6.20
CA PRO A 22 -17.51 2.91 -6.66
C PRO A 22 -18.11 4.15 -5.98
N LYS A 23 -19.35 4.03 -5.50
CA LYS A 23 -20.09 5.05 -4.73
C LYS A 23 -19.34 5.61 -3.53
N LEU A 24 -18.50 4.84 -2.83
CA LEU A 24 -17.73 5.42 -1.73
C LEU A 24 -16.75 6.48 -2.21
N VAL A 25 -16.04 6.18 -3.30
CA VAL A 25 -15.08 7.12 -3.87
C VAL A 25 -15.80 8.24 -4.60
N GLU A 26 -16.86 7.94 -5.34
CA GLU A 26 -17.57 8.91 -6.19
C GLU A 26 -18.65 9.69 -5.42
N ASP A 27 -19.55 9.02 -4.69
CA ASP A 27 -20.71 9.67 -4.06
C ASP A 27 -20.35 10.29 -2.69
N ILE A 28 -19.49 9.66 -1.91
CA ILE A 28 -19.10 10.15 -0.58
C ILE A 28 -17.82 10.95 -0.66
N GLY A 29 -16.80 10.44 -1.36
CA GLY A 29 -15.50 11.09 -1.52
C GLY A 29 -15.46 12.19 -2.58
N GLY A 30 -16.51 12.30 -3.42
CA GLY A 30 -16.55 13.30 -4.50
C GLY A 30 -15.71 12.95 -5.72
N GLY A 31 -15.27 11.70 -5.83
CA GLY A 31 -14.45 11.20 -6.95
C GLY A 31 -12.97 11.58 -6.89
N CYS A 32 -12.24 11.17 -7.93
CA CYS A 32 -10.85 11.61 -8.07
C CYS A 32 -10.78 13.08 -8.52
N PRO A 33 -9.77 13.83 -8.06
CA PRO A 33 -9.58 15.23 -8.45
C PRO A 33 -9.55 15.41 -9.98
N ASN A 34 -10.14 16.51 -10.45
CA ASN A 34 -10.15 16.89 -11.87
C ASN A 34 -10.80 15.88 -12.84
N GLY A 35 -11.69 15.00 -12.34
CA GLY A 35 -12.40 14.02 -13.17
C GLY A 35 -11.51 12.90 -13.71
N LYS A 36 -10.36 12.66 -13.09
CA LYS A 36 -9.47 11.55 -13.42
C LYS A 36 -10.07 10.21 -13.03
N LYS A 37 -9.60 9.15 -13.66
CA LYS A 37 -10.06 7.80 -13.38
C LYS A 37 -9.42 7.26 -12.09
N PHE A 38 -10.24 6.57 -11.31
CA PHE A 38 -9.78 5.81 -10.17
C PHE A 38 -8.85 4.67 -10.61
N LYS A 39 -7.69 4.56 -9.96
CA LYS A 39 -6.69 3.52 -10.21
C LYS A 39 -6.67 2.47 -9.10
N ALA A 40 -6.56 2.92 -7.86
CA ALA A 40 -6.45 2.07 -6.70
C ALA A 40 -6.80 2.82 -5.41
N ALA A 41 -7.05 2.07 -4.34
CA ALA A 41 -7.16 2.61 -3.00
C ALA A 41 -6.23 1.87 -2.03
N GLN A 42 -5.53 2.60 -1.17
CA GLN A 42 -4.75 2.03 -0.08
C GLN A 42 -5.56 2.05 1.21
N THR A 43 -5.73 0.89 1.84
CA THR A 43 -6.39 0.75 3.15
C THR A 43 -5.37 0.43 4.24
N GLY A 44 -5.66 0.78 5.49
CA GLY A 44 -4.83 0.42 6.64
C GLY A 44 -3.48 1.15 6.71
N GLY A 45 -3.30 2.22 5.94
CA GLY A 45 -2.07 3.01 5.94
C GLY A 45 -0.81 2.19 5.57
N PRO A 46 0.34 2.46 6.20
CA PRO A 46 1.62 1.79 5.87
C PRO A 46 1.65 0.30 6.19
N SER A 47 0.72 -0.20 6.99
CA SER A 47 0.61 -1.63 7.33
C SER A 47 -0.37 -2.38 6.44
N GLY A 48 -1.16 -1.66 5.66
CA GLY A 48 -2.24 -2.21 4.84
C GLY A 48 -1.79 -2.65 3.46
N GLY A 49 -2.75 -2.71 2.56
CA GLY A 49 -2.53 -3.12 1.18
C GLY A 49 -3.30 -2.25 0.20
N CYS A 50 -2.96 -2.39 -1.06
CA CYS A 50 -3.56 -1.68 -2.16
C CYS A 50 -4.69 -2.51 -2.80
N ILE A 51 -5.84 -1.90 -2.98
CA ILE A 51 -7.02 -2.46 -3.67
C ILE A 51 -7.07 -1.83 -5.07
N PRO A 52 -6.79 -2.59 -6.13
CA PRO A 52 -6.90 -2.07 -7.51
C PRO A 52 -8.34 -1.87 -7.92
N ALA A 53 -8.59 -1.05 -8.95
CA ALA A 53 -9.92 -0.79 -9.50
C ALA A 53 -10.69 -2.08 -9.86
N ALA A 54 -10.00 -3.14 -10.27
CA ALA A 54 -10.61 -4.43 -10.59
C ALA A 54 -11.22 -5.16 -9.36
N LEU A 55 -10.86 -4.77 -8.14
CA LEU A 55 -11.32 -5.35 -6.88
C LEU A 55 -12.15 -4.36 -6.04
N MET A 56 -12.62 -3.26 -6.62
CA MET A 56 -13.39 -2.24 -5.91
C MET A 56 -14.72 -2.74 -5.31
N ASP A 57 -15.29 -3.80 -5.88
CA ASP A 57 -16.49 -4.43 -5.35
C ASP A 57 -16.27 -5.25 -4.07
N THR A 58 -15.02 -5.29 -3.58
CA THR A 58 -14.70 -6.01 -2.35
C THR A 58 -15.28 -5.27 -1.15
N PRO A 59 -16.10 -5.93 -0.31
CA PRO A 59 -16.60 -5.33 0.93
C PRO A 59 -15.44 -4.89 1.83
N ILE A 60 -15.51 -3.69 2.40
CA ILE A 60 -14.51 -3.20 3.34
C ILE A 60 -14.87 -3.71 4.74
N ASP A 61 -14.56 -4.96 4.97
CA ASP A 61 -14.61 -5.62 6.26
C ASP A 61 -13.32 -6.39 6.52
N TYR A 62 -13.13 -6.86 7.74
CA TYR A 62 -11.89 -7.54 8.13
C TYR A 62 -11.61 -8.82 7.33
N ASP A 63 -12.65 -9.61 7.08
CA ASP A 63 -12.50 -10.93 6.45
C ASP A 63 -12.21 -10.79 4.95
N ASN A 64 -12.98 -9.97 4.25
CA ASN A 64 -12.80 -9.77 2.81
C ASN A 64 -11.49 -9.04 2.48
N LEU A 65 -11.12 -8.01 3.26
CA LEU A 65 -9.84 -7.33 3.07
C LEU A 65 -8.64 -8.26 3.34
N THR A 66 -8.73 -9.08 4.38
CA THR A 66 -7.69 -10.07 4.68
C THR A 66 -7.57 -11.11 3.57
N ALA A 67 -8.67 -11.55 2.97
CA ALA A 67 -8.68 -12.52 1.87
C ALA A 67 -7.93 -12.01 0.62
N ILE A 68 -7.98 -10.71 0.33
CA ILE A 68 -7.23 -10.10 -0.77
C ILE A 68 -5.80 -9.67 -0.39
N GLY A 69 -5.41 -9.85 0.89
CA GLY A 69 -4.08 -9.49 1.40
C GLY A 69 -3.97 -8.05 1.90
N CYS A 70 -5.10 -7.38 2.10
CA CYS A 70 -5.18 -6.03 2.66
C CYS A 70 -5.51 -6.05 4.15
N MET A 71 -5.44 -4.90 4.79
CA MET A 71 -5.80 -4.66 6.18
C MET A 71 -6.70 -3.45 6.29
N MET A 72 -7.72 -3.52 7.14
CA MET A 72 -8.60 -2.37 7.40
C MET A 72 -7.89 -1.27 8.21
N GLY A 73 -7.01 -1.67 9.14
CA GLY A 73 -6.31 -0.75 10.03
C GLY A 73 -7.28 0.11 10.86
N SER A 74 -7.05 1.42 10.88
CA SER A 74 -7.90 2.41 11.56
C SER A 74 -9.07 2.92 10.70
N GLY A 75 -9.25 2.38 9.50
CA GLY A 75 -10.27 2.82 8.55
C GLY A 75 -9.85 3.97 7.63
N GLY A 76 -8.57 4.34 7.63
CA GLY A 76 -8.04 5.30 6.67
C GLY A 76 -8.03 4.73 5.25
N LEU A 77 -8.49 5.51 4.28
CA LEU A 77 -8.48 5.17 2.86
C LEU A 77 -7.77 6.28 2.09
N ILE A 78 -6.80 5.91 1.28
CA ILE A 78 -6.10 6.84 0.37
C ILE A 78 -6.46 6.43 -1.05
N VAL A 79 -7.07 7.35 -1.78
CA VAL A 79 -7.51 7.14 -3.16
C VAL A 79 -6.42 7.60 -4.11
N MET A 80 -6.09 6.78 -5.09
CA MET A 80 -5.10 7.04 -6.12
C MET A 80 -5.74 7.10 -7.49
N ASP A 81 -5.34 8.08 -8.27
CA ASP A 81 -5.80 8.28 -9.65
C ASP A 81 -4.86 7.65 -10.69
N GLU A 82 -5.22 7.78 -11.98
CA GLU A 82 -4.47 7.18 -13.09
C GLU A 82 -3.04 7.73 -13.26
N ASP A 83 -2.74 8.90 -12.73
CA ASP A 83 -1.41 9.53 -12.82
C ASP A 83 -0.49 9.15 -11.65
N ASP A 84 -1.03 8.53 -10.60
CA ASP A 84 -0.23 8.11 -9.44
C ASP A 84 0.67 6.91 -9.79
N CYS A 85 1.96 7.02 -9.47
CA CYS A 85 2.90 5.92 -9.62
C CYS A 85 2.81 4.98 -8.39
N MET A 86 2.45 3.73 -8.62
CA MET A 86 2.27 2.77 -7.53
C MET A 86 3.58 2.39 -6.84
N VAL A 87 4.72 2.53 -7.53
CA VAL A 87 6.05 2.33 -6.94
C VAL A 87 6.40 3.46 -5.99
N ASP A 88 6.08 4.72 -6.35
CA ASP A 88 6.29 5.87 -5.48
C ASP A 88 5.37 5.82 -4.24
N ILE A 89 4.15 5.35 -4.38
CA ILE A 89 3.24 5.11 -3.25
C ILE A 89 3.81 4.05 -2.29
N ALA A 90 4.29 2.93 -2.82
CA ALA A 90 4.95 1.89 -2.00
C ALA A 90 6.20 2.44 -1.28
N LYS A 91 7.00 3.24 -1.98
CA LYS A 91 8.18 3.92 -1.42
C LYS A 91 7.81 4.90 -0.31
N PHE A 92 6.75 5.67 -0.47
CA PHE A 92 6.25 6.61 0.53
C PHE A 92 5.89 5.90 1.85
N PHE A 93 5.11 4.82 1.79
CA PHE A 93 4.75 4.06 2.98
C PHE A 93 5.94 3.35 3.62
N LEU A 94 6.86 2.85 2.80
CA LEU A 94 8.06 2.19 3.32
C LEU A 94 9.00 3.18 4.00
N ASN A 95 9.14 4.40 3.47
CA ASN A 95 9.92 5.46 4.10
C ASN A 95 9.40 5.77 5.51
N PHE A 96 8.08 5.96 5.65
CA PHE A 96 7.45 6.12 6.95
C PHE A 96 7.80 4.96 7.90
N THR A 97 7.75 3.71 7.42
CA THR A 97 8.08 2.54 8.25
C THR A 97 9.55 2.50 8.65
N VAL A 98 10.46 2.96 7.80
CA VAL A 98 11.89 3.09 8.12
C VAL A 98 12.09 4.10 9.25
N ASP A 99 11.42 5.25 9.19
CA ASP A 99 11.51 6.31 10.20
C ASP A 99 10.93 5.88 11.56
N GLU A 100 9.81 5.14 11.54
CA GLU A 100 9.13 4.64 12.74
C GLU A 100 9.77 3.35 13.32
N SER A 101 10.79 2.79 12.68
CA SER A 101 11.45 1.59 13.15
C SER A 101 12.18 1.82 14.47
N CYS A 102 11.84 1.06 15.51
CA CYS A 102 12.54 1.11 16.81
C CYS A 102 13.99 0.62 16.77
N GLY A 103 14.45 0.04 15.65
CA GLY A 103 15.81 -0.42 15.44
C GLY A 103 16.22 -1.70 16.15
N LYS A 104 15.30 -2.40 16.87
CA LYS A 104 15.67 -3.59 17.66
C LYS A 104 16.06 -4.80 16.81
N CYS A 105 15.20 -5.22 15.90
CA CYS A 105 15.46 -6.44 15.14
C CYS A 105 16.08 -6.14 13.76
N THR A 106 17.06 -6.94 13.39
CA THR A 106 17.80 -6.77 12.12
C THR A 106 16.90 -6.84 10.88
N PRO A 107 15.93 -7.77 10.76
CA PRO A 107 15.06 -7.83 9.58
C PRO A 107 14.31 -6.52 9.35
N CYS A 108 13.77 -5.89 10.38
CA CYS A 108 13.12 -4.59 10.26
C CYS A 108 14.16 -3.48 10.03
N ARG A 109 15.11 -3.28 10.96
CA ARG A 109 16.07 -2.16 10.91
C ARG A 109 16.88 -2.08 9.62
N VAL A 110 17.45 -3.21 9.18
CA VAL A 110 18.29 -3.27 7.98
C VAL A 110 17.46 -3.59 6.74
N GLY A 111 16.51 -4.53 6.86
CA GLY A 111 15.74 -4.99 5.73
C GLY A 111 14.86 -3.89 5.12
N THR A 112 14.15 -3.11 5.94
CA THR A 112 13.30 -2.02 5.43
C THR A 112 14.12 -0.93 4.72
N LYS A 113 15.32 -0.60 5.22
CA LYS A 113 16.23 0.32 4.54
C LYS A 113 16.69 -0.23 3.19
N ARG A 114 17.02 -1.52 3.12
CA ARG A 114 17.39 -2.16 1.86
C ARG A 114 16.24 -2.21 0.85
N LEU A 115 15.02 -2.46 1.32
CA LEU A 115 13.83 -2.34 0.47
C LEU A 115 13.68 -0.92 -0.08
N LEU A 116 13.86 0.09 0.76
CA LEU A 116 13.76 1.49 0.34
C LEU A 116 14.81 1.83 -0.73
N GLU A 117 16.08 1.47 -0.52
CA GLU A 117 17.16 1.65 -1.50
C GLU A 117 16.85 0.94 -2.84
N MET A 118 16.21 -0.24 -2.79
CA MET A 118 15.80 -0.95 -3.99
C MET A 118 14.66 -0.24 -4.72
N LEU A 119 13.66 0.29 -4.00
CA LEU A 119 12.60 1.10 -4.60
C LEU A 119 13.14 2.41 -5.19
N GLU A 120 14.08 3.07 -4.52
CA GLU A 120 14.77 4.25 -5.06
C GLU A 120 15.53 3.92 -6.36
N LYS A 121 16.18 2.78 -6.41
CA LYS A 121 16.86 2.29 -7.61
C LYS A 121 15.87 2.04 -8.75
N ILE A 122 14.69 1.47 -8.45
CA ILE A 122 13.63 1.24 -9.44
C ILE A 122 13.08 2.57 -9.95
N THR A 123 12.69 3.48 -9.06
CA THR A 123 12.13 4.79 -9.44
C THR A 123 13.12 5.69 -10.18
N SER A 124 14.43 5.45 -10.03
CA SER A 124 15.48 6.13 -10.82
C SER A 124 15.77 5.48 -12.18
N GLY A 125 15.09 4.38 -12.54
CA GLY A 125 15.28 3.67 -13.80
C GLY A 125 16.58 2.84 -13.89
N ASN A 126 17.25 2.61 -12.79
CA ASN A 126 18.54 1.89 -12.76
C ASN A 126 18.40 0.41 -12.31
N ALA A 127 17.17 -0.08 -12.15
CA ALA A 127 16.91 -1.43 -11.72
C ALA A 127 16.89 -2.44 -12.87
N THR A 128 17.04 -3.70 -12.52
CA THR A 128 16.96 -4.85 -13.44
C THR A 128 15.83 -5.78 -12.99
N LEU A 129 15.34 -6.65 -13.88
CA LEU A 129 14.33 -7.67 -13.53
C LEU A 129 14.78 -8.55 -12.36
N ARG A 130 16.09 -8.83 -12.26
CA ARG A 130 16.66 -9.58 -11.12
C ARG A 130 16.51 -8.83 -9.79
N ASP A 131 16.48 -7.50 -9.82
CA ASP A 131 16.27 -6.70 -8.61
C ASP A 131 14.83 -6.83 -8.12
N LEU A 132 13.84 -7.04 -9.00
CA LEU A 132 12.45 -7.29 -8.60
C LEU A 132 12.29 -8.62 -7.86
N ASP A 133 12.95 -9.69 -8.33
CA ASP A 133 12.91 -10.99 -7.66
C ASP A 133 13.51 -10.89 -6.25
N LYS A 134 14.63 -10.17 -6.12
CA LYS A 134 15.26 -9.91 -4.81
C LYS A 134 14.40 -9.04 -3.91
N LEU A 135 13.70 -8.04 -4.46
CA LEU A 135 12.78 -7.20 -3.71
C LEU A 135 11.67 -8.04 -3.09
N GLU A 136 11.06 -8.92 -3.87
CA GLU A 136 9.99 -9.80 -3.43
C GLU A 136 10.48 -10.79 -2.36
N GLU A 137 11.64 -11.43 -2.58
CA GLU A 137 12.28 -12.32 -1.61
C GLU A 137 12.57 -11.61 -0.28
N LEU A 138 13.13 -10.40 -0.34
CA LEU A 138 13.43 -9.60 0.85
C LEU A 138 12.16 -9.18 1.59
N CYS A 139 11.08 -8.85 0.89
CA CYS A 139 9.77 -8.58 1.49
C CYS A 139 9.28 -9.77 2.32
N HIS A 140 9.31 -10.98 1.76
CA HIS A 140 8.91 -12.19 2.47
C HIS A 140 9.81 -12.50 3.67
N TYR A 141 11.12 -12.29 3.51
CA TYR A 141 12.08 -12.47 4.61
C TYR A 141 11.79 -11.52 5.80
N ILE A 142 11.58 -10.23 5.53
CA ILE A 142 11.28 -9.24 6.58
C ILE A 142 9.98 -9.59 7.28
N LYS A 143 8.95 -9.93 6.51
CA LYS A 143 7.62 -10.30 7.04
C LYS A 143 7.70 -11.49 7.98
N ALA A 144 8.45 -12.52 7.61
CA ALA A 144 8.56 -13.76 8.41
C ALA A 144 9.46 -13.64 9.63
N ASN A 145 10.48 -12.76 9.62
CA ASN A 145 11.54 -12.73 10.63
C ASN A 145 11.52 -11.49 11.54
N SER A 146 10.63 -10.53 11.30
CA SER A 146 10.49 -9.36 12.18
C SER A 146 9.77 -9.70 13.48
N LEU A 147 10.20 -9.08 14.59
CA LEU A 147 9.72 -9.40 15.94
C LEU A 147 8.38 -8.76 16.30
N CYS A 148 7.93 -7.74 15.59
CA CYS A 148 6.68 -7.03 15.89
C CYS A 148 5.90 -6.69 14.61
N GLY A 149 4.64 -6.27 14.81
CA GLY A 149 3.72 -5.94 13.73
C GLY A 149 4.23 -4.92 12.74
N LEU A 150 4.98 -3.89 13.19
CA LEU A 150 5.55 -2.89 12.28
C LEU A 150 6.41 -3.54 11.19
N GLY A 151 7.40 -4.35 11.58
CA GLY A 151 8.28 -5.01 10.62
C GLY A 151 7.59 -6.11 9.82
N GLN A 152 6.63 -6.83 10.44
CA GLN A 152 5.86 -7.87 9.76
C GLN A 152 4.92 -7.32 8.69
N THR A 153 4.44 -6.09 8.83
CA THR A 153 3.52 -5.44 7.90
C THR A 153 4.20 -4.45 6.95
N ALA A 154 5.41 -4.00 7.26
CA ALA A 154 6.19 -3.06 6.44
C ALA A 154 6.24 -3.41 4.94
N PRO A 155 6.41 -4.69 4.54
CA PRO A 155 6.43 -5.08 3.13
C PRO A 155 5.07 -5.13 2.45
N ASN A 156 3.94 -5.03 3.18
CA ASN A 156 2.61 -5.22 2.61
C ASN A 156 2.30 -4.27 1.44
N PRO A 157 2.55 -2.94 1.52
CA PRO A 157 2.32 -2.06 0.39
C PRO A 157 3.16 -2.44 -0.83
N VAL A 158 4.42 -2.83 -0.63
CA VAL A 158 5.32 -3.26 -1.72
C VAL A 158 4.80 -4.53 -2.38
N LEU A 159 4.44 -5.55 -1.57
CA LEU A 159 3.91 -6.82 -2.09
C LEU A 159 2.56 -6.63 -2.82
N ALA A 160 1.68 -5.76 -2.30
CA ALA A 160 0.41 -5.48 -2.94
C ALA A 160 0.59 -4.77 -4.29
N THR A 161 1.44 -3.76 -4.36
CA THR A 161 1.73 -3.05 -5.61
C THR A 161 2.46 -3.92 -6.62
N LEU A 162 3.41 -4.76 -6.20
CA LEU A 162 4.04 -5.77 -7.06
C LEU A 162 3.02 -6.77 -7.63
N LYS A 163 2.06 -7.21 -6.83
CA LYS A 163 1.04 -8.17 -7.24
C LYS A 163 0.12 -7.62 -8.32
N PHE A 164 -0.32 -6.37 -8.18
CA PHE A 164 -1.36 -5.79 -9.03
C PHE A 164 -0.83 -4.83 -10.11
N PHE A 165 0.34 -4.25 -9.93
CA PHE A 165 0.93 -3.23 -10.79
C PHE A 165 2.39 -3.54 -11.17
N ARG A 166 2.70 -4.82 -11.38
CA ARG A 166 4.07 -5.26 -11.72
C ARG A 166 4.65 -4.60 -12.98
N ASN A 167 3.78 -4.12 -13.85
CA ASN A 167 4.16 -3.41 -15.07
C ASN A 167 4.69 -1.98 -14.83
N GLU A 168 4.52 -1.44 -13.63
CA GLU A 168 5.04 -0.12 -13.26
C GLU A 168 6.45 -0.21 -12.62
N TYR A 169 6.87 -1.43 -12.27
CA TYR A 169 8.18 -1.73 -11.74
C TYR A 169 9.16 -2.03 -12.87
#